data_1e8a61a6addd449054ffeca6ff8b097b
#
_entry.id   1e8a61a6addd449054ffeca6ff8b097b
#
_cell.length_a   1.000
_cell.length_b   1.000
_cell.length_c   1.000
_cell.angle_alpha   90.00
_cell.angle_beta   90.00
_cell.angle_gamma   90.00
#
_symmetry.space_group_name_H-M   'P 1'
#
loop_
_entity.id
_entity.type
_entity.pdbx_description
1 polymer ?
#
loop_
_entity_poly.entity_id
_entity_poly.type
_entity_poly.pdbx_seq_one_letter_code
_entity_poly.pdbx_strand_id
1 'polypeptide(L)'
;MKRLFALVALVATLVGCAGNSEKVAESPAFDKYNSVVYELNIRQATEEGTFAAAEAYLPVLKDMGVDIVWLMPISPIGVDGRKGTLGSYYSIIDYKAINPEFGTMEDFDKFLATAHDLGLKVIIDWVANHTSRDANWWKEGKKDWYVMDEATGLPIVEYDWTDIAKLDYKNEDMRAAMLDALKFWIEKGVDGYRCDVAMNVPGDFWKRAWEEVRAINPDVYLLAEGEETWLHDSDFDATYAWELHHIFNAMAKGGSETKNVAGDGTIKTDAKSVQDLKDYIARDDEKYPAPAMRLMFTSNHDENSWAGTEMERMGDAHKTFAALTFVLPKGQPLIYTGQEIGLNRRLQFFEKDSVVELVDTEYGKEYRDFYKALCAFRH
;
A
#
# COMPACT_ATOMS: atom_id res chain seq x y z
N MET A 1 15.94 46.83 84.55
CA MET A 1 16.36 45.44 84.24
C MET A 1 15.11 44.72 83.79
N LYS A 2 15.03 44.39 82.56
CA LYS A 2 14.36 43.28 81.93
C LYS A 2 14.36 43.50 80.43
N ARG A 3 15.12 42.71 79.71
CA ARG A 3 15.28 42.73 78.24
C ARG A 3 14.08 42.05 77.61
N LEU A 4 13.46 42.77 76.62
CA LEU A 4 12.39 42.22 75.80
C LEU A 4 13.02 41.81 74.45
N PHE A 5 13.00 40.52 74.12
CA PHE A 5 13.38 39.99 72.83
C PHE A 5 12.14 40.11 71.92
N ALA A 6 12.28 40.83 70.81
CA ALA A 6 11.27 40.86 69.76
C ALA A 6 11.64 39.76 68.73
N LEU A 7 10.70 38.85 68.52
CA LEU A 7 10.76 37.78 67.48
C LEU A 7 10.19 38.35 66.22
N VAL A 8 11.00 38.51 65.16
CA VAL A 8 10.51 38.85 63.81
C VAL A 8 10.22 37.54 63.08
N ALA A 9 8.96 37.26 62.82
CA ALA A 9 8.51 36.14 61.99
C ALA A 9 8.54 36.57 60.52
N LEU A 10 9.43 35.98 59.74
CA LEU A 10 9.51 36.15 58.29
C LEU A 10 8.49 35.20 57.63
N VAL A 11 7.41 35.72 57.09
CA VAL A 11 6.43 34.97 56.28
C VAL A 11 6.94 34.93 54.86
N ALA A 12 7.50 33.79 54.43
CA ALA A 12 7.83 33.53 53.05
C ALA A 12 6.55 33.07 52.29
N THR A 13 6.01 33.93 51.46
CA THR A 13 4.94 33.62 50.51
C THR A 13 5.53 32.82 49.36
N LEU A 14 5.33 31.50 49.33
CA LEU A 14 5.54 30.63 48.18
C LEU A 14 4.47 30.94 47.14
N VAL A 15 4.83 31.74 46.11
CA VAL A 15 4.04 31.83 44.89
C VAL A 15 4.29 30.53 44.09
N GLY A 16 3.37 29.57 44.21
CA GLY A 16 3.35 28.41 43.35
C GLY A 16 2.94 28.82 41.94
N CYS A 17 3.90 28.80 41.01
CA CYS A 17 3.57 28.76 39.59
C CYS A 17 2.88 27.42 39.30
N ALA A 18 1.55 27.46 39.25
CA ALA A 18 0.78 26.40 38.61
C ALA A 18 1.09 26.48 37.11
N GLY A 19 2.07 25.70 36.65
CA GLY A 19 2.26 25.45 35.24
C GLY A 19 1.00 24.70 34.74
N ASN A 20 0.19 25.37 33.94
CA ASN A 20 -0.76 24.66 33.08
C ASN A 20 0.05 23.76 32.16
N SER A 21 0.18 22.50 32.51
CA SER A 21 0.47 21.47 31.51
C SER A 21 -0.76 21.44 30.62
N GLU A 22 -0.72 22.10 29.47
CA GLU A 22 -1.60 21.76 28.37
C GLU A 22 -1.45 20.26 28.17
N LYS A 23 -2.50 19.51 28.44
CA LYS A 23 -2.58 18.11 27.98
C LYS A 23 -2.45 18.20 26.47
N VAL A 24 -1.30 17.78 25.94
CA VAL A 24 -1.18 17.44 24.54
C VAL A 24 -2.33 16.46 24.30
N ALA A 25 -3.30 16.87 23.48
CA ALA A 25 -4.37 15.97 23.09
C ALA A 25 -3.69 14.77 22.48
N GLU A 26 -3.84 13.59 23.08
CA GLU A 26 -3.41 12.34 22.46
C GLU A 26 -4.06 12.29 21.08
N SER A 27 -3.25 12.17 20.05
CA SER A 27 -3.77 11.93 18.71
C SER A 27 -4.71 10.72 18.80
N PRO A 28 -5.90 10.78 18.18
CA PRO A 28 -6.80 9.64 18.20
C PRO A 28 -6.05 8.40 17.71
N ALA A 29 -6.25 7.26 18.39
CA ALA A 29 -5.64 6.01 18.01
C ALA A 29 -5.97 5.72 16.54
N PHE A 30 -5.00 5.19 15.79
CA PHE A 30 -5.18 4.83 14.39
C PHE A 30 -6.34 3.84 14.23
N ASP A 31 -7.37 4.22 13.49
CA ASP A 31 -8.52 3.37 13.19
C ASP A 31 -8.37 2.77 11.79
N LYS A 32 -7.80 1.58 11.71
CA LYS A 32 -7.60 0.87 10.44
C LYS A 32 -8.91 0.60 9.68
N TYR A 33 -10.05 0.51 10.37
CA TYR A 33 -11.34 0.21 9.76
C TYR A 33 -11.97 1.41 9.02
N ASN A 34 -11.61 2.63 9.41
CA ASN A 34 -12.05 3.85 8.74
C ASN A 34 -10.99 4.50 7.88
N SER A 35 -9.80 3.91 7.79
CA SER A 35 -8.67 4.48 7.08
C SER A 35 -8.85 4.52 5.55
N VAL A 36 -8.21 5.53 4.95
CA VAL A 36 -8.08 5.72 3.50
C VAL A 36 -6.66 5.40 3.09
N VAL A 37 -6.50 4.52 2.10
CA VAL A 37 -5.21 4.11 1.55
C VAL A 37 -4.88 4.95 0.31
N TYR A 38 -3.66 5.45 0.23
CA TYR A 38 -3.10 6.07 -0.96
C TYR A 38 -1.92 5.25 -1.47
N GLU A 39 -2.03 4.73 -2.68
CA GLU A 39 -0.96 4.00 -3.35
C GLU A 39 0.00 4.98 -4.02
N LEU A 40 1.21 5.07 -3.48
CA LEU A 40 2.25 5.98 -3.92
C LEU A 40 3.30 5.27 -4.77
N ASN A 41 3.35 5.64 -6.05
CA ASN A 41 4.40 5.22 -6.96
C ASN A 41 5.56 6.23 -6.90
N ILE A 42 6.62 5.94 -6.17
CA ILE A 42 7.77 6.84 -5.99
C ILE A 42 8.39 7.25 -7.33
N ARG A 43 8.55 6.32 -8.28
CA ARG A 43 9.13 6.61 -9.61
C ARG A 43 8.36 7.68 -10.36
N GLN A 44 7.03 7.73 -10.20
CA GLN A 44 6.13 8.48 -11.08
C GLN A 44 5.40 9.64 -10.38
N ALA A 45 5.44 9.71 -9.05
CA ALA A 45 4.72 10.74 -8.29
C ALA A 45 5.32 12.14 -8.46
N THR A 46 6.62 12.24 -8.75
CA THR A 46 7.34 13.51 -8.94
C THR A 46 8.23 13.44 -10.18
N GLU A 47 8.70 14.60 -10.65
CA GLU A 47 9.63 14.66 -11.79
C GLU A 47 10.93 13.93 -11.47
N GLU A 48 11.46 14.08 -10.26
CA GLU A 48 12.68 13.40 -9.80
C GLU A 48 12.46 11.89 -9.60
N GLY A 49 11.28 11.49 -9.11
CA GLY A 49 10.94 10.10 -8.79
C GLY A 49 11.73 9.55 -7.61
N THR A 50 11.93 10.35 -6.57
CA THR A 50 12.73 10.02 -5.40
C THR A 50 11.95 10.19 -4.09
N PHE A 51 12.40 9.54 -3.00
CA PHE A 51 11.82 9.75 -1.67
C PHE A 51 11.92 11.21 -1.23
N ALA A 52 13.06 11.86 -1.48
CA ALA A 52 13.27 13.25 -1.11
C ALA A 52 12.28 14.20 -1.79
N ALA A 53 11.93 13.95 -3.05
CA ALA A 53 10.92 14.73 -3.75
C ALA A 53 9.48 14.36 -3.31
N ALA A 54 9.19 13.09 -3.13
CA ALA A 54 7.88 12.60 -2.69
C ALA A 54 7.54 13.03 -1.25
N GLU A 55 8.53 13.21 -0.38
CA GLU A 55 8.36 13.73 0.98
C GLU A 55 7.58 15.05 1.00
N ALA A 56 7.84 15.94 0.05
CA ALA A 56 7.15 17.22 -0.05
C ALA A 56 5.65 17.08 -0.37
N TYR A 57 5.20 15.94 -0.86
CA TYR A 57 3.79 15.67 -1.16
C TYR A 57 3.01 15.10 0.03
N LEU A 58 3.68 14.58 1.06
CA LEU A 58 3.02 14.00 2.25
C LEU A 58 2.04 14.96 2.95
N PRO A 59 2.35 16.27 3.14
CA PRO A 59 1.40 17.21 3.70
C PRO A 59 0.12 17.36 2.87
N VAL A 60 0.20 17.25 1.54
CA VAL A 60 -0.96 17.30 0.65
C VAL A 60 -1.85 16.08 0.84
N LEU A 61 -1.26 14.88 0.95
CA LEU A 61 -1.99 13.63 1.23
C LEU A 61 -2.68 13.70 2.61
N LYS A 62 -1.99 14.23 3.61
CA LYS A 62 -2.57 14.41 4.95
C LYS A 62 -3.72 15.42 4.95
N ASP A 63 -3.56 16.55 4.28
CA ASP A 63 -4.64 17.56 4.14
C ASP A 63 -5.85 17.01 3.39
N MET A 64 -5.63 16.09 2.45
CA MET A 64 -6.70 15.40 1.72
C MET A 64 -7.45 14.39 2.62
N GLY A 65 -6.84 13.93 3.72
CA GLY A 65 -7.44 12.96 4.64
C GLY A 65 -7.00 11.51 4.40
N VAL A 66 -5.82 11.32 3.80
CA VAL A 66 -5.18 10.00 3.72
C VAL A 66 -4.68 9.59 5.10
N ASP A 67 -4.75 8.30 5.41
CA ASP A 67 -4.26 7.71 6.65
C ASP A 67 -3.07 6.77 6.42
N ILE A 68 -3.12 5.98 5.35
CA ILE A 68 -2.11 5.00 5.01
C ILE A 68 -1.51 5.34 3.64
N VAL A 69 -0.20 5.51 3.59
CA VAL A 69 0.56 5.58 2.33
C VAL A 69 1.14 4.21 2.04
N TRP A 70 0.62 3.56 1.00
CA TRP A 70 1.17 2.32 0.48
C TRP A 70 2.20 2.65 -0.60
N LEU A 71 3.48 2.38 -0.32
CA LEU A 71 4.57 2.49 -1.29
C LEU A 71 4.60 1.24 -2.18
N MET A 72 4.52 1.43 -3.50
CA MET A 72 4.87 0.36 -4.44
C MET A 72 6.29 -0.15 -4.16
N PRO A 73 6.70 -1.34 -4.68
CA PRO A 73 7.97 -1.94 -4.27
C PRO A 73 9.15 -0.98 -4.35
N ILE A 74 9.90 -0.88 -3.25
CA ILE A 74 10.99 0.08 -3.06
C ILE A 74 12.38 -0.54 -3.23
N SER A 75 12.45 -1.83 -3.48
CA SER A 75 13.68 -2.61 -3.60
C SER A 75 14.38 -2.42 -4.95
N PRO A 76 15.70 -2.66 -5.04
CA PRO A 76 16.41 -2.66 -6.31
C PRO A 76 15.83 -3.67 -7.30
N ILE A 77 15.82 -3.29 -8.59
CA ILE A 77 15.16 -4.03 -9.67
C ILE A 77 16.16 -4.83 -10.48
N GLY A 78 15.84 -6.11 -10.77
CA GLY A 78 16.64 -7.00 -11.59
C GLY A 78 16.95 -6.48 -12.98
N VAL A 79 18.04 -6.97 -13.58
CA VAL A 79 18.45 -6.65 -14.94
C VAL A 79 18.35 -7.83 -15.90
N ASP A 80 18.38 -9.06 -15.39
CA ASP A 80 18.21 -10.26 -16.22
C ASP A 80 16.74 -10.43 -16.61
N GLY A 81 16.47 -10.38 -17.91
CA GLY A 81 15.11 -10.42 -18.45
C GLY A 81 14.30 -9.14 -18.26
N ARG A 82 14.94 -8.02 -17.88
CA ARG A 82 14.30 -6.73 -17.61
C ARG A 82 13.37 -6.31 -18.75
N LYS A 83 12.15 -5.91 -18.39
CA LYS A 83 11.16 -5.34 -19.31
C LYS A 83 11.30 -3.82 -19.33
N GLY A 84 11.22 -3.20 -20.50
CA GLY A 84 11.40 -1.75 -20.66
C GLY A 84 12.78 -1.25 -20.25
N THR A 85 12.90 0.04 -20.02
CA THR A 85 14.18 0.68 -19.65
C THR A 85 14.53 0.49 -18.18
N LEU A 86 13.55 0.68 -17.29
CA LEU A 86 13.75 0.68 -15.83
C LEU A 86 13.31 -0.61 -15.15
N GLY A 87 12.57 -1.47 -15.83
CA GLY A 87 12.11 -2.76 -15.32
C GLY A 87 10.89 -2.68 -14.42
N SER A 88 10.42 -3.87 -14.06
CA SER A 88 9.29 -4.07 -13.15
C SER A 88 9.71 -3.79 -11.70
N TYR A 89 8.92 -3.02 -10.96
CA TYR A 89 9.06 -2.85 -9.51
C TYR A 89 9.04 -4.19 -8.77
N TYR A 90 8.37 -5.19 -9.32
CA TYR A 90 8.17 -6.52 -8.72
C TYR A 90 9.32 -7.50 -9.00
N SER A 91 10.34 -7.11 -9.75
CA SER A 91 11.54 -7.93 -10.00
C SER A 91 12.63 -7.62 -8.95
N ILE A 92 12.51 -8.19 -7.75
CA ILE A 92 13.26 -7.83 -6.55
C ILE A 92 14.67 -8.43 -6.57
N ILE A 93 15.72 -7.60 -6.43
CA ILE A 93 17.11 -8.06 -6.22
C ILE A 93 17.42 -8.34 -4.75
N ASP A 94 17.01 -7.42 -3.86
CA ASP A 94 17.36 -7.44 -2.44
C ASP A 94 16.20 -6.91 -1.60
N TYR A 95 15.70 -7.73 -0.69
CA TYR A 95 14.56 -7.38 0.16
C TYR A 95 14.88 -6.35 1.26
N LYS A 96 16.17 -6.09 1.56
CA LYS A 96 16.59 -5.18 2.64
C LYS A 96 17.27 -3.92 2.11
N ALA A 97 17.16 -3.64 0.81
CA ALA A 97 17.79 -2.49 0.18
C ALA A 97 16.76 -1.58 -0.49
N ILE A 98 17.12 -0.31 -0.59
CA ILE A 98 16.37 0.70 -1.34
C ILE A 98 16.86 0.71 -2.80
N ASN A 99 15.92 0.84 -3.74
CA ASN A 99 16.24 1.10 -5.14
C ASN A 99 17.03 2.42 -5.26
N PRO A 100 18.27 2.38 -5.79
CA PRO A 100 19.09 3.59 -5.92
C PRO A 100 18.45 4.67 -6.81
N GLU A 101 17.47 4.33 -7.65
CA GLU A 101 16.69 5.33 -8.41
C GLU A 101 15.82 6.19 -7.49
N PHE A 102 15.41 5.66 -6.34
CA PHE A 102 14.53 6.35 -5.39
C PHE A 102 15.30 7.14 -4.31
N GLY A 103 16.61 6.92 -4.19
CA GLY A 103 17.48 7.53 -3.20
C GLY A 103 18.21 6.52 -2.33
N THR A 104 18.53 6.93 -1.13
CA THR A 104 19.26 6.15 -0.14
C THR A 104 18.35 5.63 0.98
N MET A 105 18.89 4.79 1.87
CA MET A 105 18.18 4.37 3.08
C MET A 105 17.89 5.55 4.01
N GLU A 106 18.79 6.55 4.07
CA GLU A 106 18.61 7.78 4.84
C GLU A 106 17.48 8.63 4.27
N ASP A 107 17.30 8.69 2.95
CA ASP A 107 16.18 9.39 2.31
C ASP A 107 14.85 8.71 2.65
N PHE A 108 14.84 7.37 2.64
CA PHE A 108 13.67 6.60 3.09
C PHE A 108 13.36 6.82 4.57
N ASP A 109 14.36 6.76 5.45
CA ASP A 109 14.18 6.97 6.89
C ASP A 109 13.61 8.37 7.18
N LYS A 110 14.06 9.39 6.42
CA LYS A 110 13.53 10.75 6.52
C LYS A 110 12.09 10.86 6.02
N PHE A 111 11.79 10.24 4.88
CA PHE A 111 10.41 10.17 4.36
C PHE A 111 9.47 9.51 5.38
N LEU A 112 9.88 8.39 5.98
CA LEU A 112 9.12 7.67 6.99
C LEU A 112 8.88 8.54 8.24
N ALA A 113 9.92 9.20 8.74
CA ALA A 113 9.81 10.10 9.89
C ALA A 113 8.84 11.27 9.60
N THR A 114 8.94 11.91 8.44
CA THR A 114 8.03 12.98 8.03
C THR A 114 6.59 12.50 7.92
N ALA A 115 6.35 11.29 7.38
CA ALA A 115 5.03 10.70 7.33
C ALA A 115 4.45 10.48 8.75
N HIS A 116 5.24 9.93 9.66
CA HIS A 116 4.83 9.73 11.05
C HIS A 116 4.57 11.04 11.81
N ASP A 117 5.39 12.07 11.60
CA ASP A 117 5.17 13.39 12.19
C ASP A 117 3.86 14.02 11.74
N LEU A 118 3.40 13.71 10.53
CA LEU A 118 2.10 14.09 9.99
C LEU A 118 0.96 13.19 10.48
N GLY A 119 1.26 12.09 11.19
CA GLY A 119 0.28 11.08 11.61
C GLY A 119 -0.21 10.19 10.46
N LEU A 120 0.59 10.02 9.41
CA LEU A 120 0.37 9.05 8.35
C LEU A 120 1.03 7.71 8.73
N LYS A 121 0.41 6.60 8.31
CA LYS A 121 1.01 5.28 8.33
C LYS A 121 1.67 5.00 7.00
N VAL A 122 2.80 4.28 7.00
CA VAL A 122 3.50 3.89 5.78
C VAL A 122 3.59 2.37 5.73
N ILE A 123 3.03 1.78 4.69
CA ILE A 123 3.19 0.37 4.37
C ILE A 123 3.98 0.21 3.08
N ILE A 124 4.71 -0.89 2.96
CA ILE A 124 5.46 -1.20 1.74
C ILE A 124 4.88 -2.41 1.01
N ASP A 125 5.01 -2.40 -0.31
CA ASP A 125 4.64 -3.54 -1.13
C ASP A 125 5.64 -4.68 -0.90
N TRP A 126 5.14 -5.89 -0.65
CA TRP A 126 5.93 -7.05 -0.33
C TRP A 126 5.75 -8.18 -1.33
N VAL A 127 6.77 -8.39 -2.14
CA VAL A 127 6.77 -9.39 -3.21
C VAL A 127 7.33 -10.71 -2.69
N ALA A 128 6.48 -11.51 -2.04
CA ALA A 128 6.92 -12.75 -1.38
C ALA A 128 6.97 -13.96 -2.32
N ASN A 129 6.22 -13.96 -3.42
CA ASN A 129 6.09 -15.11 -4.32
C ASN A 129 7.36 -15.38 -5.14
N HIS A 130 8.12 -14.36 -5.49
CA HIS A 130 9.24 -14.45 -6.42
C HIS A 130 10.30 -13.36 -6.18
N THR A 131 11.46 -13.53 -6.78
CA THR A 131 12.51 -12.50 -6.88
C THR A 131 12.78 -12.17 -8.34
N SER A 132 13.72 -11.25 -8.61
CA SER A 132 14.34 -11.17 -9.93
C SER A 132 15.15 -12.43 -10.23
N ARG A 133 15.42 -12.69 -11.53
CA ARG A 133 16.26 -13.81 -11.97
C ARG A 133 17.73 -13.67 -11.57
N ASP A 134 18.17 -12.44 -11.29
CA ASP A 134 19.51 -12.11 -10.85
C ASP A 134 19.55 -11.56 -9.42
N ALA A 135 18.59 -11.99 -8.57
CA ALA A 135 18.53 -11.66 -7.16
C ALA A 135 19.81 -12.04 -6.41
N ASN A 136 20.10 -11.36 -5.29
CA ASN A 136 21.26 -11.66 -4.45
C ASN A 136 21.26 -13.11 -3.98
N TRP A 137 20.13 -13.67 -3.57
CA TRP A 137 20.00 -15.06 -3.15
C TRP A 137 20.40 -16.02 -4.27
N TRP A 138 20.02 -15.76 -5.52
CA TRP A 138 20.42 -16.56 -6.67
C TRP A 138 21.94 -16.47 -6.93
N LYS A 139 22.50 -15.27 -6.88
CA LYS A 139 23.95 -15.01 -7.06
C LYS A 139 24.81 -15.64 -5.95
N GLU A 140 24.26 -15.75 -4.74
CA GLU A 140 24.89 -16.45 -3.60
C GLU A 140 24.83 -17.98 -3.71
N GLY A 141 24.22 -18.52 -4.76
CA GLY A 141 24.17 -19.95 -5.02
C GLY A 141 23.04 -20.70 -4.31
N LYS A 142 22.05 -19.99 -3.75
CA LYS A 142 20.88 -20.57 -3.04
C LYS A 142 19.84 -21.09 -4.04
N LYS A 143 20.24 -21.99 -4.93
CA LYS A 143 19.40 -22.49 -6.02
C LYS A 143 18.22 -23.33 -5.53
N ASP A 144 18.38 -24.01 -4.41
CA ASP A 144 17.35 -24.79 -3.72
C ASP A 144 16.25 -23.94 -3.05
N TRP A 145 16.41 -22.62 -3.07
CA TRP A 145 15.38 -21.67 -2.62
C TRP A 145 14.34 -21.38 -3.70
N TYR A 146 14.53 -21.91 -4.91
CA TYR A 146 13.70 -21.63 -6.07
C TYR A 146 13.03 -22.89 -6.59
N VAL A 147 11.82 -22.74 -7.12
CA VAL A 147 11.16 -23.82 -7.86
C VAL A 147 11.86 -23.96 -9.21
N MET A 148 12.53 -25.08 -9.43
CA MET A 148 13.36 -25.31 -10.61
C MET A 148 12.60 -26.06 -11.69
N ASP A 149 12.78 -25.64 -12.94
CA ASP A 149 12.41 -26.40 -14.13
C ASP A 149 13.48 -27.49 -14.38
N GLU A 150 13.11 -28.75 -14.30
CA GLU A 150 14.03 -29.90 -14.44
C GLU A 150 14.66 -29.98 -15.83
N ALA A 151 13.98 -29.49 -16.87
CA ALA A 151 14.46 -29.57 -18.25
C ALA A 151 15.54 -28.53 -18.55
N THR A 152 15.40 -27.34 -17.98
CA THR A 152 16.30 -26.19 -18.23
C THR A 152 17.32 -25.97 -17.13
N GLY A 153 17.06 -26.47 -15.92
CA GLY A 153 17.87 -26.16 -14.72
C GLY A 153 17.84 -24.73 -14.28
N LEU A 154 16.82 -23.97 -14.69
CA LEU A 154 16.56 -22.59 -14.31
C LEU A 154 15.32 -22.48 -13.42
N PRO A 155 15.17 -21.42 -12.61
CA PRO A 155 13.94 -21.16 -11.89
C PRO A 155 12.77 -21.03 -12.85
N ILE A 156 11.59 -21.52 -12.44
CA ILE A 156 10.38 -21.32 -13.23
C ILE A 156 9.97 -19.85 -13.17
N VAL A 157 9.36 -19.39 -14.26
CA VAL A 157 8.61 -18.14 -14.32
C VAL A 157 7.13 -18.43 -14.15
N GLU A 158 6.37 -17.45 -13.71
CA GLU A 158 4.92 -17.55 -13.67
C GLU A 158 4.32 -16.66 -14.75
N TYR A 159 3.25 -17.09 -15.35
CA TYR A 159 2.55 -16.37 -16.42
C TYR A 159 3.54 -15.89 -17.51
N ASP A 160 3.46 -14.64 -17.92
CA ASP A 160 4.37 -13.98 -18.84
C ASP A 160 5.45 -13.12 -18.14
N TRP A 161 5.67 -13.34 -16.82
CA TRP A 161 6.63 -12.59 -16.02
C TRP A 161 8.06 -13.14 -16.20
N THR A 162 8.61 -12.90 -17.37
CA THR A 162 9.90 -13.48 -17.78
C THR A 162 11.12 -12.94 -17.03
N ASP A 163 10.96 -11.92 -16.24
CA ASP A 163 11.98 -11.22 -15.43
C ASP A 163 12.01 -11.68 -13.96
N ILE A 164 11.22 -12.72 -13.60
CA ILE A 164 11.16 -13.22 -12.23
C ILE A 164 11.63 -14.68 -12.10
N ALA A 165 11.88 -15.08 -10.85
CA ALA A 165 12.22 -16.44 -10.45
C ALA A 165 11.37 -16.84 -9.22
N LYS A 166 10.55 -17.89 -9.36
CA LYS A 166 9.62 -18.33 -8.32
C LYS A 166 10.35 -18.92 -7.13
N LEU A 167 10.00 -18.49 -5.91
CA LEU A 167 10.51 -19.02 -4.65
C LEU A 167 9.84 -20.35 -4.26
N ASP A 168 10.62 -21.27 -3.66
CA ASP A 168 10.11 -22.53 -3.13
C ASP A 168 9.89 -22.46 -1.61
N TYR A 169 8.65 -22.30 -1.20
CA TYR A 169 8.25 -22.28 0.21
C TYR A 169 8.35 -23.64 0.92
N LYS A 170 8.84 -24.69 0.28
CA LYS A 170 9.26 -25.92 0.97
C LYS A 170 10.60 -25.78 1.65
N ASN A 171 11.41 -24.78 1.26
CA ASN A 171 12.72 -24.53 1.85
C ASN A 171 12.60 -23.67 3.10
N GLU A 172 12.96 -24.21 4.26
CA GLU A 172 12.84 -23.53 5.55
C GLU A 172 13.87 -22.39 5.72
N ASP A 173 15.06 -22.50 5.12
CA ASP A 173 16.07 -21.44 5.17
C ASP A 173 15.61 -20.22 4.34
N MET A 174 14.96 -20.45 3.21
CA MET A 174 14.33 -19.39 2.42
C MET A 174 13.21 -18.71 3.22
N ARG A 175 12.31 -19.50 3.85
CA ARG A 175 11.26 -18.96 4.72
C ARG A 175 11.84 -18.10 5.86
N ALA A 176 12.92 -18.57 6.49
CA ALA A 176 13.58 -17.83 7.57
C ALA A 176 14.18 -16.51 7.08
N ALA A 177 14.81 -16.51 5.90
CA ALA A 177 15.37 -15.29 5.30
C ALA A 177 14.27 -14.28 4.88
N MET A 178 13.14 -14.77 4.34
CA MET A 178 12.00 -13.94 4.00
C MET A 178 11.39 -13.29 5.25
N LEU A 179 11.23 -14.05 6.33
CA LEU A 179 10.75 -13.55 7.61
C LEU A 179 11.72 -12.54 8.25
N ASP A 180 13.01 -12.79 8.18
CA ASP A 180 14.03 -11.86 8.67
C ASP A 180 14.01 -10.52 7.90
N ALA A 181 13.71 -10.57 6.60
CA ALA A 181 13.53 -9.37 5.79
C ALA A 181 12.23 -8.60 6.16
N LEU A 182 11.12 -9.30 6.44
CA LEU A 182 9.89 -8.67 6.96
C LEU A 182 10.15 -7.97 8.30
N LYS A 183 10.82 -8.64 9.23
CA LYS A 183 11.13 -8.05 10.55
C LYS A 183 12.03 -6.82 10.45
N PHE A 184 13.02 -6.83 9.55
CA PHE A 184 13.91 -5.71 9.31
C PHE A 184 13.16 -4.40 9.04
N TRP A 185 12.12 -4.41 8.19
CA TRP A 185 11.37 -3.20 7.86
C TRP A 185 10.45 -2.75 9.00
N ILE A 186 9.86 -3.69 9.75
CA ILE A 186 9.07 -3.34 10.94
C ILE A 186 9.95 -2.73 12.03
N GLU A 187 11.15 -3.26 12.23
CA GLU A 187 12.15 -2.69 13.17
C GLU A 187 12.64 -1.30 12.72
N LYS A 188 12.60 -1.00 11.42
CA LYS A 188 12.85 0.35 10.88
C LYS A 188 11.67 1.30 11.08
N GLY A 189 10.52 0.82 11.49
CA GLY A 189 9.33 1.62 11.75
C GLY A 189 8.28 1.61 10.65
N VAL A 190 8.38 0.75 9.63
CA VAL A 190 7.30 0.54 8.66
C VAL A 190 6.06 0.02 9.37
N ASP A 191 4.88 0.54 9.03
CA ASP A 191 3.62 0.26 9.72
C ASP A 191 2.88 -0.97 9.18
N GLY A 192 3.39 -1.62 8.14
CA GLY A 192 2.76 -2.81 7.58
C GLY A 192 3.12 -3.13 6.14
N TYR A 193 2.33 -4.00 5.53
CA TYR A 193 2.61 -4.54 4.21
C TYR A 193 1.35 -4.64 3.34
N ARG A 194 1.51 -4.37 2.05
CA ARG A 194 0.65 -4.92 1.00
C ARG A 194 1.39 -6.09 0.37
N CYS A 195 0.83 -7.28 0.42
CA CYS A 195 1.49 -8.48 -0.08
C CYS A 195 1.00 -8.81 -1.49
N ASP A 196 1.94 -8.74 -2.43
CA ASP A 196 1.77 -9.05 -3.84
C ASP A 196 1.40 -10.52 -4.03
N VAL A 197 0.38 -10.80 -4.86
CA VAL A 197 -0.16 -12.15 -5.14
C VAL A 197 -0.16 -13.07 -3.91
N ALA A 198 -0.65 -12.55 -2.79
CA ALA A 198 -0.56 -13.22 -1.48
C ALA A 198 -1.14 -14.63 -1.48
N MET A 199 -2.11 -14.91 -2.36
CA MET A 199 -2.72 -16.23 -2.52
C MET A 199 -1.76 -17.29 -3.11
N ASN A 200 -0.64 -16.89 -3.70
CA ASN A 200 0.37 -17.83 -4.24
C ASN A 200 1.41 -18.26 -3.19
N VAL A 201 1.36 -17.66 -1.99
CA VAL A 201 2.26 -17.98 -0.87
C VAL A 201 1.49 -18.77 0.18
N PRO A 202 2.07 -19.85 0.76
CA PRO A 202 1.37 -20.71 1.72
C PRO A 202 0.84 -19.95 2.95
N GLY A 203 -0.40 -20.23 3.35
CA GLY A 203 -1.05 -19.60 4.50
C GLY A 203 -0.37 -19.86 5.84
N ASP A 204 0.28 -21.02 6.00
CA ASP A 204 1.07 -21.34 7.21
C ASP A 204 2.31 -20.44 7.34
N PHE A 205 2.93 -20.05 6.20
CA PHE A 205 4.00 -19.06 6.20
C PHE A 205 3.47 -17.69 6.64
N TRP A 206 2.37 -17.22 6.05
CA TRP A 206 1.78 -15.93 6.41
C TRP A 206 1.43 -15.87 7.89
N LYS A 207 0.76 -16.90 8.40
CA LYS A 207 0.36 -16.97 9.82
C LYS A 207 1.57 -16.85 10.75
N ARG A 208 2.64 -17.61 10.49
CA ARG A 208 3.88 -17.52 11.27
C ARG A 208 4.53 -16.14 11.13
N ALA A 209 4.58 -15.60 9.91
CA ALA A 209 5.18 -14.30 9.66
C ALA A 209 4.45 -13.20 10.46
N TRP A 210 3.12 -13.22 10.47
CA TRP A 210 2.35 -12.20 11.17
C TRP A 210 2.39 -12.35 12.68
N GLU A 211 2.45 -13.57 13.21
CA GLU A 211 2.71 -13.79 14.64
C GLU A 211 4.03 -13.13 15.09
N GLU A 212 5.11 -13.31 14.34
CA GLU A 212 6.42 -12.72 14.66
C GLU A 212 6.47 -11.19 14.40
N VAL A 213 5.85 -10.71 13.34
CA VAL A 213 5.77 -9.29 13.00
C VAL A 213 4.92 -8.52 14.03
N ARG A 214 3.75 -9.06 14.42
CA ARG A 214 2.90 -8.45 15.45
C ARG A 214 3.52 -8.50 16.85
N ALA A 215 4.46 -9.40 17.09
CA ALA A 215 5.23 -9.40 18.35
C ALA A 215 6.16 -8.18 18.46
N ILE A 216 6.59 -7.60 17.32
CA ILE A 216 7.40 -6.38 17.24
C ILE A 216 6.48 -5.15 17.23
N ASN A 217 5.48 -5.14 16.36
CA ASN A 217 4.50 -4.06 16.23
C ASN A 217 3.08 -4.67 16.20
N PRO A 218 2.32 -4.65 17.30
CA PRO A 218 0.96 -5.21 17.35
C PRO A 218 -0.04 -4.48 16.47
N ASP A 219 0.22 -3.22 16.12
CA ASP A 219 -0.66 -2.36 15.32
C ASP A 219 -0.36 -2.43 13.80
N VAL A 220 0.50 -3.37 13.37
CA VAL A 220 0.84 -3.54 11.96
C VAL A 220 -0.43 -3.74 11.11
N TYR A 221 -0.47 -3.07 9.95
CA TYR A 221 -1.55 -3.21 8.98
C TYR A 221 -1.13 -4.15 7.84
N LEU A 222 -1.97 -5.15 7.54
CA LEU A 222 -1.67 -6.24 6.62
C LEU A 222 -2.74 -6.34 5.53
N LEU A 223 -2.36 -5.99 4.30
CA LEU A 223 -3.19 -6.02 3.10
C LEU A 223 -2.73 -7.13 2.17
N ALA A 224 -3.62 -8.05 1.82
CA ALA A 224 -3.36 -9.10 0.85
C ALA A 224 -3.93 -8.75 -0.53
N GLU A 225 -3.11 -8.84 -1.57
CA GLU A 225 -3.65 -8.97 -2.92
C GLU A 225 -4.16 -10.40 -3.12
N GLY A 226 -5.49 -10.53 -3.18
CA GLY A 226 -6.23 -11.78 -3.31
C GLY A 226 -7.65 -11.64 -2.81
N GLU A 227 -8.52 -12.59 -3.16
CA GLU A 227 -9.92 -12.65 -2.73
C GLU A 227 -10.25 -13.96 -1.99
N GLU A 228 -9.24 -14.73 -1.62
CA GLU A 228 -9.39 -15.96 -0.86
C GLU A 228 -9.68 -15.66 0.61
N THR A 229 -10.73 -16.27 1.14
CA THR A 229 -11.13 -16.06 2.54
C THR A 229 -10.10 -16.53 3.55
N TRP A 230 -9.34 -17.57 3.21
CA TRP A 230 -8.28 -18.10 4.08
C TRP A 230 -7.13 -17.10 4.35
N LEU A 231 -7.01 -16.03 3.54
CA LEU A 231 -6.07 -14.96 3.82
C LEU A 231 -6.41 -14.26 5.14
N HIS A 232 -7.69 -14.06 5.45
CA HIS A 232 -8.10 -13.55 6.76
C HIS A 232 -7.86 -14.57 7.89
N ASP A 233 -7.97 -15.87 7.61
CA ASP A 233 -7.59 -16.93 8.57
C ASP A 233 -6.07 -16.96 8.83
N SER A 234 -5.30 -16.37 7.92
CA SER A 234 -3.86 -16.18 8.03
C SER A 234 -3.46 -14.81 8.61
N ASP A 235 -4.40 -14.09 9.23
CA ASP A 235 -4.24 -12.85 9.98
C ASP A 235 -4.00 -11.58 9.11
N PHE A 236 -4.43 -11.59 7.86
CA PHE A 236 -4.53 -10.35 7.07
C PHE A 236 -5.74 -9.51 7.52
N ASP A 237 -5.53 -8.19 7.62
CA ASP A 237 -6.59 -7.24 7.97
C ASP A 237 -7.55 -6.99 6.79
N ALA A 238 -7.02 -6.88 5.59
CA ALA A 238 -7.78 -6.59 4.39
C ALA A 238 -7.37 -7.46 3.19
N THR A 239 -8.34 -7.69 2.30
CA THR A 239 -8.14 -8.34 0.99
C THR A 239 -8.73 -7.47 -0.12
N TYR A 240 -8.30 -7.68 -1.36
CA TYR A 240 -8.81 -6.94 -2.51
C TYR A 240 -10.26 -7.27 -2.82
N ALA A 241 -10.99 -6.30 -3.36
CA ALA A 241 -12.35 -6.45 -3.90
C ALA A 241 -12.33 -6.40 -5.44
N TRP A 242 -11.60 -7.32 -6.08
CA TRP A 242 -11.47 -7.40 -7.54
C TRP A 242 -12.81 -7.60 -8.23
N GLU A 243 -13.68 -8.48 -7.68
CA GLU A 243 -15.02 -8.69 -8.24
C GLU A 243 -15.82 -7.38 -8.27
N LEU A 244 -15.76 -6.58 -7.19
CA LEU A 244 -16.46 -5.29 -7.15
C LEU A 244 -15.92 -4.33 -8.21
N HIS A 245 -14.61 -4.25 -8.37
CA HIS A 245 -13.95 -3.44 -9.40
C HIS A 245 -14.45 -3.81 -10.81
N HIS A 246 -14.54 -5.10 -11.12
CA HIS A 246 -15.07 -5.58 -12.40
C HIS A 246 -16.57 -5.27 -12.56
N ILE A 247 -17.36 -5.34 -11.49
CA ILE A 247 -18.77 -4.94 -11.50
C ILE A 247 -18.89 -3.45 -11.84
N PHE A 248 -18.08 -2.58 -11.23
CA PHE A 248 -18.10 -1.14 -11.52
C PHE A 248 -17.81 -0.85 -13.00
N ASN A 249 -16.74 -1.44 -13.55
CA ASN A 249 -16.40 -1.30 -14.96
C ASN A 249 -17.55 -1.78 -15.88
N ALA A 250 -18.16 -2.92 -15.55
CA ALA A 250 -19.25 -3.50 -16.34
C ALA A 250 -20.56 -2.69 -16.23
N MET A 251 -20.84 -2.08 -15.08
CA MET A 251 -21.96 -1.15 -14.90
C MET A 251 -21.78 0.12 -15.72
N ALA A 252 -20.57 0.68 -15.72
CA ALA A 252 -20.27 1.96 -16.39
C ALA A 252 -20.45 1.90 -17.91
N LYS A 253 -20.09 0.78 -18.55
CA LYS A 253 -20.06 0.62 -20.01
C LYS A 253 -21.04 -0.41 -20.57
N GLY A 254 -21.87 -1.02 -19.74
CA GLY A 254 -22.77 -2.07 -20.18
C GLY A 254 -22.06 -3.38 -20.52
N GLY A 255 -20.99 -3.66 -19.82
CA GLY A 255 -20.05 -4.78 -19.96
C GLY A 255 -18.61 -4.30 -19.97
N SER A 256 -17.68 -5.15 -19.60
CA SER A 256 -16.27 -4.82 -19.60
C SER A 256 -15.40 -5.92 -20.19
N GLU A 257 -14.29 -5.53 -20.75
CA GLU A 257 -13.23 -6.42 -21.18
C GLU A 257 -11.92 -5.87 -20.66
N THR A 258 -11.28 -6.57 -19.71
CA THR A 258 -10.02 -6.17 -19.10
C THR A 258 -8.97 -7.24 -19.32
N LYS A 259 -7.71 -6.87 -19.47
CA LYS A 259 -6.62 -7.84 -19.52
C LYS A 259 -6.43 -8.45 -18.13
N ASN A 260 -6.22 -9.75 -18.10
CA ASN A 260 -5.77 -10.43 -16.89
C ASN A 260 -4.31 -10.09 -16.66
N VAL A 261 -4.02 -9.33 -15.60
CA VAL A 261 -2.66 -8.89 -15.27
C VAL A 261 -1.76 -10.06 -14.85
N ALA A 262 -2.34 -11.07 -14.22
CA ALA A 262 -1.65 -12.26 -13.73
C ALA A 262 -1.55 -13.38 -14.77
N GLY A 263 -1.92 -13.14 -16.03
CA GLY A 263 -1.94 -14.21 -17.03
C GLY A 263 -2.16 -13.74 -18.47
N ASP A 264 -2.27 -14.71 -19.32
CA ASP A 264 -2.53 -14.59 -20.74
C ASP A 264 -4.05 -14.60 -20.99
N GLY A 265 -4.73 -13.58 -20.83
CA GLY A 265 -6.16 -13.64 -21.09
C GLY A 265 -6.86 -12.31 -20.92
N THR A 266 -8.08 -12.32 -21.39
CA THR A 266 -9.00 -11.20 -21.22
C THR A 266 -10.13 -11.63 -20.31
N ILE A 267 -10.35 -10.89 -19.24
CA ILE A 267 -11.52 -11.04 -18.39
C ILE A 267 -12.67 -10.29 -19.08
N LYS A 268 -13.71 -11.03 -19.47
CA LYS A 268 -14.94 -10.46 -20.00
C LYS A 268 -16.01 -10.50 -18.92
N THR A 269 -16.60 -9.37 -18.67
CA THR A 269 -17.72 -9.25 -17.75
C THR A 269 -18.92 -8.71 -18.50
N ASP A 270 -20.03 -9.44 -18.48
CA ASP A 270 -21.30 -9.00 -19.06
C ASP A 270 -21.79 -7.73 -18.35
N ALA A 271 -22.71 -7.01 -19.01
CA ALA A 271 -23.34 -5.83 -18.43
C ALA A 271 -23.87 -6.11 -17.02
N LYS A 272 -23.57 -5.23 -16.09
CA LYS A 272 -24.02 -5.31 -14.69
C LYS A 272 -25.00 -4.19 -14.36
N SER A 273 -25.88 -4.46 -13.42
CA SER A 273 -26.92 -3.56 -12.94
C SER A 273 -26.73 -3.21 -11.45
N VAL A 274 -27.53 -2.30 -10.95
CA VAL A 274 -27.61 -2.00 -9.51
C VAL A 274 -28.02 -3.25 -8.70
N GLN A 275 -28.80 -4.17 -9.30
CA GLN A 275 -29.15 -5.41 -8.61
C GLN A 275 -27.93 -6.33 -8.45
N ASP A 276 -27.09 -6.45 -9.48
CA ASP A 276 -25.83 -7.22 -9.37
C ASP A 276 -24.91 -6.66 -8.28
N LEU A 277 -24.84 -5.33 -8.14
CA LEU A 277 -24.08 -4.70 -7.04
C LEU A 277 -24.67 -5.03 -5.67
N LYS A 278 -25.99 -4.99 -5.52
CA LYS A 278 -26.65 -5.38 -4.26
C LYS A 278 -26.41 -6.85 -3.92
N ASP A 279 -26.49 -7.72 -4.91
CA ASP A 279 -26.27 -9.15 -4.75
C ASP A 279 -24.80 -9.42 -4.40
N TYR A 280 -23.86 -8.68 -4.98
CA TYR A 280 -22.45 -8.71 -4.59
C TYR A 280 -22.26 -8.33 -3.12
N ILE A 281 -22.79 -7.19 -2.68
CA ILE A 281 -22.67 -6.70 -1.30
C ILE A 281 -23.20 -7.75 -0.31
N ALA A 282 -24.34 -8.37 -0.60
CA ALA A 282 -24.92 -9.39 0.27
C ALA A 282 -24.05 -10.65 0.35
N ARG A 283 -23.49 -11.11 -0.78
CA ARG A 283 -22.57 -12.26 -0.80
C ARG A 283 -21.24 -11.96 -0.13
N ASP A 284 -20.68 -10.77 -0.36
CA ASP A 284 -19.42 -10.34 0.23
C ASP A 284 -19.53 -10.24 1.76
N ASP A 285 -20.68 -9.76 2.25
CA ASP A 285 -20.95 -9.68 3.70
C ASP A 285 -21.02 -11.06 4.37
N GLU A 286 -21.59 -12.04 3.69
CA GLU A 286 -21.64 -13.43 4.15
C GLU A 286 -20.27 -14.12 4.04
N LYS A 287 -19.56 -13.89 2.92
CA LYS A 287 -18.29 -14.54 2.59
C LYS A 287 -17.13 -14.06 3.50
N TYR A 288 -17.14 -12.78 3.89
CA TYR A 288 -16.09 -12.15 4.68
C TYR A 288 -16.68 -11.56 5.97
N PRO A 289 -16.90 -12.36 7.02
CA PRO A 289 -17.46 -11.86 8.27
C PRO A 289 -16.50 -10.86 8.94
N ALA A 290 -17.06 -9.92 9.71
CA ALA A 290 -16.25 -8.98 10.48
C ALA A 290 -15.23 -9.73 11.37
N PRO A 291 -13.99 -9.21 11.53
CA PRO A 291 -13.55 -7.85 11.21
C PRO A 291 -12.92 -7.66 9.80
N ALA A 292 -13.08 -8.60 8.88
CA ALA A 292 -12.48 -8.54 7.55
C ALA A 292 -12.81 -7.22 6.82
N MET A 293 -11.79 -6.61 6.23
CA MET A 293 -11.91 -5.44 5.36
C MET A 293 -11.67 -5.79 3.89
N ARG A 294 -12.25 -4.99 3.00
CA ARG A 294 -12.14 -5.17 1.56
C ARG A 294 -11.54 -3.90 0.92
N LEU A 295 -10.35 -3.99 0.35
CA LEU A 295 -9.77 -2.87 -0.40
C LEU A 295 -10.61 -2.63 -1.66
N MET A 296 -11.29 -1.49 -1.70
CA MET A 296 -12.15 -1.09 -2.80
C MET A 296 -11.52 0.03 -3.61
N PHE A 297 -11.49 -0.13 -4.92
CA PHE A 297 -10.80 0.80 -5.81
C PHE A 297 -11.46 0.91 -7.17
N THR A 298 -11.22 2.02 -7.82
CA THR A 298 -11.55 2.26 -9.23
C THR A 298 -10.29 2.26 -10.10
N SER A 299 -9.12 2.45 -9.51
CA SER A 299 -7.83 2.34 -10.17
C SER A 299 -6.74 1.87 -9.19
N ASN A 300 -5.65 1.33 -9.74
CA ASN A 300 -4.38 1.03 -9.09
C ASN A 300 -3.29 1.02 -10.18
N HIS A 301 -2.05 0.66 -9.82
CA HIS A 301 -0.93 0.62 -10.77
C HIS A 301 -1.17 -0.34 -11.95
N ASP A 302 -1.84 -1.47 -11.72
CA ASP A 302 -2.16 -2.44 -12.77
C ASP A 302 -3.27 -1.93 -13.69
N GLU A 303 -4.40 -1.53 -13.13
CA GLU A 303 -5.54 -1.08 -13.91
C GLU A 303 -5.21 0.14 -14.75
N ASN A 304 -4.50 1.12 -14.19
CA ASN A 304 -4.09 2.31 -14.93
C ASN A 304 -3.18 1.95 -16.11
N SER A 305 -2.17 1.13 -15.89
CA SER A 305 -1.16 0.83 -16.91
C SER A 305 -1.67 -0.14 -17.98
N TRP A 306 -2.44 -1.17 -17.59
CA TRP A 306 -2.79 -2.28 -18.47
C TRP A 306 -4.23 -2.25 -18.99
N ALA A 307 -5.20 -1.89 -18.15
CA ALA A 307 -6.61 -1.88 -18.52
C ALA A 307 -7.10 -0.53 -19.04
N GLY A 308 -6.52 0.56 -18.56
CA GLY A 308 -6.87 1.92 -18.95
C GLY A 308 -7.15 2.83 -17.77
N THR A 309 -7.20 4.13 -18.02
CA THR A 309 -7.56 5.11 -17.01
C THR A 309 -9.00 4.91 -16.54
N GLU A 310 -9.35 5.47 -15.38
CA GLU A 310 -10.74 5.44 -14.90
C GLU A 310 -11.71 6.03 -15.92
N MET A 311 -11.32 7.13 -16.57
CA MET A 311 -12.15 7.80 -17.57
C MET A 311 -12.29 6.96 -18.85
N GLU A 312 -11.26 6.23 -19.26
CA GLU A 312 -11.37 5.26 -20.37
C GLU A 312 -12.31 4.10 -20.03
N ARG A 313 -12.25 3.61 -18.78
CA ARG A 313 -13.02 2.44 -18.33
C ARG A 313 -14.45 2.79 -17.87
N MET A 314 -14.65 3.94 -17.24
CA MET A 314 -15.90 4.30 -16.57
C MET A 314 -16.57 5.56 -17.15
N GLY A 315 -15.87 6.32 -18.02
CA GLY A 315 -16.40 7.57 -18.59
C GLY A 315 -16.80 8.57 -17.51
N ASP A 316 -17.90 9.27 -17.70
CA ASP A 316 -18.41 10.28 -16.77
C ASP A 316 -18.84 9.71 -15.40
N ALA A 317 -19.02 8.38 -15.30
CA ALA A 317 -19.41 7.72 -14.06
C ALA A 317 -18.24 7.47 -13.10
N HIS A 318 -16.98 7.73 -13.48
CA HIS A 318 -15.80 7.41 -12.66
C HIS A 318 -15.87 8.02 -11.24
N LYS A 319 -16.26 9.29 -11.10
CA LYS A 319 -16.44 9.94 -9.78
C LYS A 319 -17.53 9.26 -8.93
N THR A 320 -18.60 8.75 -9.58
CA THR A 320 -19.66 8.02 -8.87
C THR A 320 -19.13 6.71 -8.30
N PHE A 321 -18.38 5.94 -9.09
CA PHE A 321 -17.80 4.68 -8.62
C PHE A 321 -16.69 4.90 -7.61
N ALA A 322 -15.86 5.96 -7.77
CA ALA A 322 -14.91 6.37 -6.75
C ALA A 322 -15.62 6.66 -5.42
N ALA A 323 -16.72 7.43 -5.43
CA ALA A 323 -17.47 7.70 -4.20
C ALA A 323 -18.04 6.41 -3.56
N LEU A 324 -18.46 5.43 -4.36
CA LEU A 324 -18.96 4.14 -3.84
C LEU A 324 -17.88 3.38 -3.04
N THR A 325 -16.61 3.47 -3.41
CA THR A 325 -15.53 2.82 -2.64
C THR A 325 -15.40 3.36 -1.20
N PHE A 326 -15.82 4.59 -0.96
CA PHE A 326 -15.80 5.23 0.37
C PHE A 326 -17.01 4.92 1.24
N VAL A 327 -18.15 4.56 0.64
CA VAL A 327 -19.41 4.42 1.38
C VAL A 327 -19.92 2.99 1.50
N LEU A 328 -19.40 2.06 0.70
CA LEU A 328 -19.84 0.67 0.77
C LEU A 328 -19.36 -0.02 2.06
N PRO A 329 -20.15 -0.96 2.61
CA PRO A 329 -19.82 -1.68 3.83
C PRO A 329 -18.48 -2.42 3.72
N LYS A 330 -17.71 -2.48 4.83
CA LYS A 330 -16.39 -3.15 4.92
C LYS A 330 -15.34 -2.59 3.95
N GLY A 331 -15.70 -1.62 3.11
CA GLY A 331 -14.81 -1.01 2.15
C GLY A 331 -13.69 -0.25 2.83
N GLN A 332 -12.49 -0.43 2.33
CA GLN A 332 -11.35 0.43 2.58
C GLN A 332 -10.98 1.07 1.24
N PRO A 333 -11.19 2.38 1.07
CA PRO A 333 -10.98 3.02 -0.22
C PRO A 333 -9.49 3.15 -0.52
N LEU A 334 -9.15 2.90 -1.79
CA LEU A 334 -7.83 3.15 -2.35
C LEU A 334 -7.89 4.33 -3.32
N ILE A 335 -6.91 5.22 -3.21
CA ILE A 335 -6.63 6.27 -4.20
C ILE A 335 -5.25 5.97 -4.78
N TYR A 336 -5.12 5.88 -6.10
CA TYR A 336 -3.86 5.64 -6.79
C TYR A 336 -3.20 6.96 -7.22
N THR A 337 -1.86 7.00 -7.25
CA THR A 337 -1.03 8.13 -7.72
C THR A 337 -1.58 8.76 -8.99
N GLY A 338 -1.92 10.05 -8.92
CA GLY A 338 -2.48 10.83 -10.03
C GLY A 338 -4.00 10.80 -10.12
N GLN A 339 -4.68 9.87 -9.46
CA GLN A 339 -6.14 9.82 -9.44
C GLN A 339 -6.74 11.07 -8.75
N GLU A 340 -6.09 11.53 -7.68
CA GLU A 340 -6.47 12.72 -6.90
C GLU A 340 -6.32 14.04 -7.67
N ILE A 341 -5.64 14.03 -8.79
CA ILE A 341 -5.49 15.19 -9.69
C ILE A 341 -6.20 14.99 -11.02
N GLY A 342 -6.98 13.92 -11.16
CA GLY A 342 -7.76 13.62 -12.37
C GLY A 342 -6.90 13.20 -13.56
N LEU A 343 -5.82 12.49 -13.32
CA LEU A 343 -4.93 12.00 -14.37
C LEU A 343 -5.69 11.09 -15.34
N ASN A 344 -5.80 11.51 -16.61
CA ASN A 344 -6.42 10.70 -17.66
C ASN A 344 -5.35 10.25 -18.67
N ARG A 345 -4.31 9.60 -18.14
CA ARG A 345 -3.23 9.04 -18.92
C ARG A 345 -2.76 7.74 -18.31
N ARG A 346 -2.51 6.72 -19.13
CA ARG A 346 -1.91 5.47 -18.69
C ARG A 346 -0.43 5.70 -18.40
N LEU A 347 -0.02 5.45 -17.17
CA LEU A 347 1.38 5.52 -16.79
C LEU A 347 2.17 4.34 -17.35
N GLN A 348 3.35 4.62 -17.89
CA GLN A 348 4.20 3.58 -18.47
C GLN A 348 4.91 2.80 -17.36
N PHE A 349 4.44 1.59 -17.10
CA PHE A 349 4.84 0.78 -15.95
C PHE A 349 6.36 0.56 -15.82
N PHE A 350 7.06 0.35 -16.94
CA PHE A 350 8.49 0.02 -16.95
C PHE A 350 9.41 1.23 -17.23
N GLU A 351 8.84 2.43 -17.25
CA GLU A 351 9.55 3.63 -17.65
C GLU A 351 9.45 4.76 -16.60
N LYS A 352 10.30 5.77 -16.77
CA LYS A 352 10.16 7.04 -16.05
C LYS A 352 9.03 7.85 -16.71
N ASP A 353 7.94 7.94 -15.99
CA ASP A 353 6.78 8.75 -16.35
C ASP A 353 6.37 9.53 -15.11
N SER A 354 5.73 10.68 -15.22
CA SER A 354 5.37 11.45 -14.05
C SER A 354 3.98 12.08 -14.15
N VAL A 355 3.36 12.35 -13.02
CA VAL A 355 1.99 12.90 -12.92
C VAL A 355 1.97 14.40 -12.67
N VAL A 356 3.12 15.06 -12.62
CA VAL A 356 3.28 16.44 -12.12
C VAL A 356 2.57 17.51 -12.95
N GLU A 357 2.27 17.26 -14.21
CA GLU A 357 1.65 18.23 -15.10
C GLU A 357 0.29 18.75 -14.65
N LEU A 358 -0.41 18.03 -13.78
CA LEU A 358 -1.75 18.39 -13.31
C LEU A 358 -1.77 18.89 -11.86
N VAL A 359 -0.68 18.75 -11.11
CA VAL A 359 -0.64 19.01 -9.66
C VAL A 359 -1.07 20.45 -9.32
N ASP A 360 -0.58 21.45 -10.04
CA ASP A 360 -0.83 22.87 -9.77
C ASP A 360 -1.91 23.51 -10.65
N THR A 361 -2.73 22.69 -11.34
CA THR A 361 -3.83 23.17 -12.18
C THR A 361 -5.13 23.32 -11.39
N GLU A 362 -6.02 24.21 -11.85
CA GLU A 362 -7.39 24.30 -11.29
C GLU A 362 -8.15 22.97 -11.43
N TYR A 363 -7.94 22.27 -12.53
CA TYR A 363 -8.51 20.94 -12.77
C TYR A 363 -8.02 19.91 -11.72
N GLY A 364 -6.71 19.84 -11.49
CA GLY A 364 -6.15 18.92 -10.46
C GLY A 364 -6.61 19.28 -9.06
N LYS A 365 -6.75 20.58 -8.76
CA LYS A 365 -7.28 21.04 -7.48
C LYS A 365 -8.75 20.62 -7.27
N GLU A 366 -9.61 20.72 -8.31
CA GLU A 366 -11.01 20.27 -8.25
C GLU A 366 -11.10 18.78 -7.91
N TYR A 367 -10.21 17.95 -8.46
CA TYR A 367 -10.16 16.52 -8.11
C TYR A 367 -9.68 16.28 -6.69
N ARG A 368 -8.65 16.99 -6.23
CA ARG A 368 -8.22 16.91 -4.81
C ARG A 368 -9.33 17.31 -3.85
N ASP A 369 -10.06 18.39 -4.14
CA ASP A 369 -11.20 18.83 -3.32
C ASP A 369 -12.31 17.76 -3.29
N PHE A 370 -12.54 17.06 -4.41
CA PHE A 370 -13.48 15.94 -4.47
C PHE A 370 -13.02 14.77 -3.57
N TYR A 371 -11.77 14.32 -3.66
CA TYR A 371 -11.26 13.24 -2.81
C TYR A 371 -11.16 13.66 -1.34
N LYS A 372 -10.79 14.91 -1.07
CA LYS A 372 -10.81 15.48 0.30
C LYS A 372 -12.20 15.41 0.92
N ALA A 373 -13.24 15.73 0.15
CA ALA A 373 -14.62 15.62 0.63
C ALA A 373 -15.03 14.17 0.91
N LEU A 374 -14.57 13.20 0.10
CA LEU A 374 -14.83 11.78 0.31
C LEU A 374 -14.08 11.25 1.56
N CYS A 375 -12.83 11.64 1.75
CA CYS A 375 -12.07 11.29 2.95
C CYS A 375 -12.74 11.85 4.22
N ALA A 376 -13.15 13.12 4.18
CA ALA A 376 -13.87 13.75 5.30
C ALA A 376 -15.24 13.09 5.58
N PHE A 377 -15.88 12.52 4.58
CA PHE A 377 -17.11 11.74 4.78
C PHE A 377 -16.82 10.38 5.42
N ARG A 378 -15.67 9.78 5.10
CA ARG A 378 -15.25 8.48 5.63
C ARG A 378 -14.91 8.54 7.11
N HIS A 379 -14.25 9.62 7.57
CA HIS A 379 -13.91 9.89 8.97
C HIS A 379 -15.09 10.43 9.77
#